data_48d7fca5761e80e1ed92f7a82fe8d2a9
#
_entry.id   48d7fca5761e80e1ed92f7a82fe8d2a9
#
_cell.length_a   1.000
_cell.length_b   1.000
_cell.length_c   1.000
_cell.angle_alpha   90.00
_cell.angle_beta   90.00
_cell.angle_gamma   90.00
#
_symmetry.space_group_name_H-M   'P 1'
#
loop_
_entity.id
_entity.type
_entity.pdbx_description
1 polymer ?
#
loop_
_entity_poly.entity_id
_entity_poly.type
_entity_poly.pdbx_seq_one_letter_code
_entity_poly.pdbx_strand_id
1 'polypeptide(L)'
;MSTDTATEAGAAPAQSTTAMTVTVKILRYNPEVSEESHWESYQVSAEPTDRVLDALHKVKWDLDGSLTFRRSCAHGVCGSDAMRINGKNRLACKTLIKDVNPSKPITVEPIKGLPVLKDLVVDMEPFFDAYRSVMPFLVTNGNAPTRERLQSQEDR
;
A
#
# COMPACT_ATOMS: atom_id res chain seq x y z
N MET A 1 47.02 20.59 -28.19
CA MET A 1 47.25 19.72 -27.03
C MET A 1 46.15 20.02 -26.04
N SER A 2 45.05 19.28 -26.10
CA SER A 2 43.92 19.39 -25.20
C SER A 2 43.90 18.14 -24.33
N THR A 3 44.03 18.31 -23.03
CA THR A 3 44.00 17.24 -22.05
C THR A 3 42.57 17.10 -21.54
N ASP A 4 41.88 16.06 -21.98
CA ASP A 4 40.60 15.64 -21.42
C ASP A 4 40.81 15.04 -20.03
N THR A 5 40.29 15.72 -19.02
CA THR A 5 40.23 15.19 -17.65
C THR A 5 38.88 14.54 -17.44
N ALA A 6 38.83 13.22 -17.60
CA ALA A 6 37.65 12.40 -17.25
C ALA A 6 37.49 12.37 -15.72
N THR A 7 36.42 12.95 -15.23
CA THR A 7 36.00 12.85 -13.82
C THR A 7 35.35 11.52 -13.60
N GLU A 8 36.04 10.60 -12.92
CA GLU A 8 35.46 9.36 -12.43
C GLU A 8 34.40 9.67 -11.36
N ALA A 9 33.14 9.38 -11.68
CA ALA A 9 32.06 9.39 -10.72
C ALA A 9 32.24 8.19 -9.77
N GLY A 10 32.65 8.46 -8.54
CA GLY A 10 32.78 7.47 -7.50
C GLY A 10 31.43 6.79 -7.22
N ALA A 11 31.32 5.51 -7.50
CA ALA A 11 30.20 4.68 -7.08
C ALA A 11 30.14 4.65 -5.56
N ALA A 12 29.02 5.09 -4.99
CA ALA A 12 28.77 4.95 -3.56
C ALA A 12 28.79 3.46 -3.18
N PRO A 13 29.37 3.06 -2.03
CA PRO A 13 29.42 1.68 -1.61
C PRO A 13 28.00 1.14 -1.45
N ALA A 14 27.68 0.06 -2.16
CA ALA A 14 26.46 -0.70 -1.95
C ALA A 14 26.46 -1.20 -0.51
N GLN A 15 25.54 -0.68 0.30
CA GLN A 15 25.32 -1.17 1.66
C GLN A 15 24.86 -2.63 1.53
N SER A 16 25.63 -3.57 2.02
CA SER A 16 25.27 -4.98 2.09
C SER A 16 24.14 -5.13 3.12
N THR A 17 22.92 -4.94 2.68
CA THR A 17 21.73 -5.21 3.48
C THR A 17 21.56 -6.72 3.57
N THR A 18 21.65 -7.26 4.77
CA THR A 18 21.55 -8.70 5.01
C THR A 18 20.10 -9.13 4.79
N ALA A 19 19.83 -9.80 3.68
CA ALA A 19 18.54 -10.41 3.41
C ALA A 19 18.21 -11.46 4.48
N MET A 20 16.97 -11.42 5.00
CA MET A 20 16.46 -12.36 5.98
C MET A 20 15.23 -13.07 5.42
N THR A 21 14.98 -14.30 5.86
CA THR A 21 13.73 -14.99 5.55
C THR A 21 12.66 -14.54 6.54
N VAL A 22 11.56 -13.99 6.04
CA VAL A 22 10.40 -13.60 6.86
C VAL A 22 9.19 -14.46 6.48
N THR A 23 8.38 -14.79 7.49
CA THR A 23 7.12 -15.49 7.27
C THR A 23 5.98 -14.48 7.19
N VAL A 24 5.29 -14.44 6.05
CA VAL A 24 4.08 -13.64 5.85
C VAL A 24 2.88 -14.57 5.92
N LYS A 25 1.99 -14.33 6.89
CA LYS A 25 0.76 -15.10 7.10
C LYS A 25 -0.43 -14.28 6.63
N ILE A 26 -1.08 -14.71 5.57
CA ILE A 26 -2.13 -13.97 4.87
C ILE A 26 -3.47 -14.65 5.10
N LEU A 27 -4.50 -13.87 5.42
CA LEU A 27 -5.87 -14.36 5.46
C LEU A 27 -6.40 -14.41 4.01
N ARG A 28 -6.62 -15.64 3.54
CA ARG A 28 -7.11 -15.93 2.19
C ARG A 28 -8.63 -16.11 2.19
N TYR A 29 -9.26 -15.59 1.17
CA TYR A 29 -10.69 -15.75 0.92
C TYR A 29 -10.96 -15.72 -0.57
N ASN A 30 -11.66 -16.73 -1.08
CA ASN A 30 -12.13 -16.77 -2.46
C ASN A 30 -13.58 -17.27 -2.50
N PRO A 31 -14.56 -16.38 -2.73
CA PRO A 31 -15.98 -16.76 -2.72
C PRO A 31 -16.36 -17.74 -3.82
N GLU A 32 -15.56 -17.87 -4.88
CA GLU A 32 -15.79 -18.84 -5.96
C GLU A 32 -15.42 -20.27 -5.55
N VAL A 33 -14.63 -20.43 -4.49
CA VAL A 33 -14.10 -21.74 -4.05
C VAL A 33 -14.68 -22.15 -2.70
N SER A 34 -14.77 -21.22 -1.74
CA SER A 34 -15.25 -21.48 -0.39
C SER A 34 -15.81 -20.22 0.26
N GLU A 35 -16.84 -20.39 1.08
CA GLU A 35 -17.39 -19.31 1.91
C GLU A 35 -16.54 -19.03 3.15
N GLU A 36 -15.60 -19.88 3.48
CA GLU A 36 -14.74 -19.74 4.66
C GLU A 36 -13.38 -19.17 4.30
N SER A 37 -12.91 -18.20 5.11
CA SER A 37 -11.55 -17.70 5.04
C SER A 37 -10.58 -18.63 5.80
N HIS A 38 -9.36 -18.74 5.30
CA HIS A 38 -8.31 -19.54 5.93
C HIS A 38 -6.96 -18.79 5.92
N TRP A 39 -6.07 -19.20 6.82
CA TRP A 39 -4.75 -18.62 6.91
C TRP A 39 -3.75 -19.41 6.09
N GLU A 40 -2.96 -18.71 5.28
CA GLU A 40 -1.88 -19.26 4.51
C GLU A 40 -0.55 -18.59 4.88
N SER A 41 0.55 -19.37 4.92
CA SER A 41 1.86 -18.88 5.34
C SER A 41 2.87 -19.03 4.22
N TYR A 42 3.56 -17.93 3.90
CA TYR A 42 4.56 -17.85 2.85
C TYR A 42 5.91 -17.41 3.44
N GLN A 43 6.98 -18.03 2.99
CA GLN A 43 8.34 -17.60 3.34
C GLN A 43 8.92 -16.81 2.18
N VAL A 44 9.34 -15.59 2.45
CA VAL A 44 9.94 -14.70 1.46
C VAL A 44 11.25 -14.14 1.96
N SER A 45 12.21 -13.98 1.05
CA SER A 45 13.44 -13.24 1.34
C SER A 45 13.14 -11.74 1.33
N ALA A 46 13.47 -11.04 2.40
CA ALA A 46 13.24 -9.60 2.50
C ALA A 46 14.40 -8.93 3.25
N GLU A 47 14.61 -7.66 2.97
CA GLU A 47 15.52 -6.82 3.71
C GLU A 47 14.75 -6.08 4.83
N PRO A 48 15.41 -5.69 5.92
CA PRO A 48 14.77 -4.93 7.01
C PRO A 48 14.09 -3.65 6.53
N THR A 49 14.61 -3.05 5.46
CA THR A 49 14.14 -1.81 4.83
C THR A 49 13.08 -2.02 3.76
N ASP A 50 12.84 -3.26 3.33
CA ASP A 50 11.73 -3.61 2.45
C ASP A 50 10.40 -3.29 3.13
N ARG A 51 9.37 -3.07 2.33
CA ARG A 51 8.01 -2.82 2.82
C ARG A 51 7.21 -4.12 2.83
N VAL A 52 6.17 -4.17 3.63
CA VAL A 52 5.23 -5.30 3.60
C VAL A 52 4.63 -5.47 2.20
N LEU A 53 4.42 -4.37 1.46
CA LEU A 53 3.95 -4.42 0.08
C LEU A 53 4.94 -5.18 -0.84
N ASP A 54 6.24 -5.00 -0.64
CA ASP A 54 7.27 -5.70 -1.45
C ASP A 54 7.25 -7.19 -1.17
N ALA A 55 7.06 -7.58 0.11
CA ALA A 55 6.88 -8.98 0.49
C ALA A 55 5.61 -9.60 -0.14
N LEU A 56 4.49 -8.85 -0.18
CA LEU A 56 3.26 -9.30 -0.85
C LEU A 56 3.44 -9.46 -2.36
N HIS A 57 4.22 -8.60 -3.00
CA HIS A 57 4.57 -8.76 -4.42
C HIS A 57 5.40 -10.03 -4.65
N LYS A 58 6.39 -10.31 -3.80
CA LYS A 58 7.18 -11.54 -3.89
C LYS A 58 6.28 -12.79 -3.74
N VAL A 59 5.34 -12.76 -2.77
CA VAL A 59 4.35 -13.85 -2.66
C VAL A 59 3.58 -14.01 -3.96
N LYS A 60 3.01 -12.92 -4.49
CA LYS A 60 2.15 -12.96 -5.68
C LYS A 60 2.88 -13.39 -6.94
N TRP A 61 4.13 -12.95 -7.13
CA TRP A 61 4.86 -13.20 -8.38
C TRP A 61 5.60 -14.51 -8.38
N ASP A 62 6.15 -14.91 -7.22
CA ASP A 62 7.09 -16.02 -7.15
C ASP A 62 6.46 -17.28 -6.51
N LEU A 63 5.43 -17.14 -5.67
CA LEU A 63 4.88 -18.24 -4.87
C LEU A 63 3.42 -18.55 -5.21
N ASP A 64 2.54 -17.53 -5.24
CA ASP A 64 1.11 -17.72 -5.43
C ASP A 64 0.46 -16.57 -6.21
N GLY A 65 0.34 -16.74 -7.51
CA GLY A 65 -0.29 -15.75 -8.42
C GLY A 65 -1.76 -15.48 -8.15
N SER A 66 -2.45 -16.33 -7.39
CA SER A 66 -3.88 -16.18 -7.05
C SER A 66 -4.12 -15.11 -5.99
N LEU A 67 -3.10 -14.74 -5.20
CA LEU A 67 -3.21 -13.70 -4.16
C LEU A 67 -3.71 -12.37 -4.74
N THR A 68 -4.77 -11.83 -4.13
CA THR A 68 -5.42 -10.61 -4.61
C THR A 68 -5.31 -9.47 -3.59
N PHE A 69 -4.77 -8.34 -4.02
CA PHE A 69 -4.72 -7.10 -3.24
C PHE A 69 -4.69 -5.87 -4.15
N ARG A 70 -5.07 -4.71 -3.59
CA ARG A 70 -5.01 -3.43 -4.30
C ARG A 70 -3.66 -2.75 -4.09
N ARG A 71 -3.19 -2.11 -5.15
CA ARG A 71 -1.98 -1.27 -5.11
C ARG A 71 -2.07 -0.22 -6.23
N SER A 72 -1.66 1.00 -5.94
CA SER A 72 -1.58 2.09 -6.92
C SER A 72 -0.26 2.85 -6.78
N CYS A 73 -0.21 3.94 -6.00
CA CYS A 73 0.99 4.80 -5.93
C CYS A 73 2.21 4.14 -5.28
N ALA A 74 2.03 3.20 -4.35
CA ALA A 74 3.08 2.51 -3.59
C ALA A 74 3.99 3.44 -2.74
N HIS A 75 3.56 4.68 -2.45
CA HIS A 75 4.34 5.63 -1.65
C HIS A 75 3.52 6.39 -0.59
N GLY A 76 2.35 5.86 -0.22
CA GLY A 76 1.59 6.28 0.95
C GLY A 76 0.66 7.46 0.73
N VAL A 77 0.26 7.78 -0.50
CA VAL A 77 -0.65 8.88 -0.83
C VAL A 77 -2.07 8.40 -1.12
N CYS A 78 -2.22 7.37 -1.98
CA CYS A 78 -3.53 6.94 -2.46
C CYS A 78 -4.33 6.08 -1.46
N GLY A 79 -3.68 5.44 -0.49
CA GLY A 79 -4.35 4.57 0.49
C GLY A 79 -4.85 3.23 -0.04
N SER A 80 -4.67 2.91 -1.33
CA SER A 80 -5.25 1.72 -1.95
C SER A 80 -4.77 0.39 -1.37
N ASP A 81 -3.58 0.36 -0.79
CA ASP A 81 -2.95 -0.78 -0.14
C ASP A 81 -3.16 -0.78 1.39
N ALA A 82 -4.22 -0.12 1.86
CA ALA A 82 -4.61 -0.17 3.26
C ALA A 82 -5.09 -1.58 3.62
N MET A 83 -4.48 -2.15 4.64
CA MET A 83 -4.81 -3.48 5.15
C MET A 83 -4.47 -3.57 6.63
N ARG A 84 -4.88 -4.65 7.27
CA ARG A 84 -4.60 -4.88 8.68
C ARG A 84 -3.33 -5.72 8.82
N ILE A 85 -2.25 -5.10 9.31
CA ILE A 85 -0.94 -5.72 9.49
C ILE A 85 -0.67 -5.85 10.99
N ASN A 86 -0.43 -7.08 11.45
CA ASN A 86 -0.25 -7.40 12.87
C ASN A 86 -1.35 -6.78 13.76
N GLY A 87 -2.61 -6.90 13.31
CA GLY A 87 -3.77 -6.42 14.04
C GLY A 87 -4.02 -4.90 14.00
N LYS A 88 -3.21 -4.11 13.27
CA LYS A 88 -3.37 -2.66 13.11
C LYS A 88 -3.60 -2.28 11.67
N ASN A 89 -4.55 -1.38 11.39
CA ASN A 89 -4.74 -0.84 10.04
C ASN A 89 -3.55 0.03 9.66
N ARG A 90 -2.89 -0.32 8.56
CA ARG A 90 -1.68 0.35 8.05
C ARG A 90 -1.67 0.32 6.53
N LEU A 91 -0.84 1.16 5.92
CA LEU A 91 -0.51 1.07 4.51
C LEU A 91 0.66 0.11 4.32
N ALA A 92 0.49 -0.92 3.49
CA ALA A 92 1.55 -1.90 3.23
C ALA A 92 2.78 -1.26 2.60
N CYS A 93 2.60 -0.24 1.77
CA CYS A 93 3.68 0.53 1.14
C CYS A 93 4.45 1.47 2.07
N LYS A 94 3.99 1.67 3.32
CA LYS A 94 4.67 2.52 4.31
C LYS A 94 5.17 1.73 5.52
N THR A 95 4.75 0.48 5.66
CA THR A 95 5.14 -0.37 6.78
C THR A 95 6.40 -1.15 6.43
N LEU A 96 7.51 -0.86 7.11
CA LEU A 96 8.77 -1.57 6.89
C LEU A 96 8.77 -2.93 7.61
N ILE A 97 9.50 -3.89 7.04
CA ILE A 97 9.65 -5.23 7.62
C ILE A 97 10.23 -5.16 9.04
N LYS A 98 11.23 -4.31 9.28
CA LYS A 98 11.82 -4.11 10.62
C LYS A 98 10.83 -3.59 11.65
N ASP A 99 9.80 -2.82 11.24
CA ASP A 99 8.84 -2.18 12.15
C ASP A 99 7.73 -3.15 12.62
N VAL A 100 7.64 -4.32 12.00
CA VAL A 100 6.61 -5.34 12.31
C VAL A 100 7.14 -6.61 12.94
N ASN A 101 8.34 -6.55 13.52
CA ASN A 101 9.03 -7.66 14.18
C ASN A 101 9.19 -8.89 13.27
N PRO A 102 10.18 -8.90 12.38
CA PRO A 102 10.39 -9.96 11.38
C PRO A 102 10.72 -11.34 11.97
N SER A 103 11.04 -11.42 13.28
CA SER A 103 11.27 -12.70 13.96
C SER A 103 9.97 -13.47 14.26
N LYS A 104 8.81 -12.84 14.08
CA LYS A 104 7.49 -13.45 14.19
C LYS A 104 6.76 -13.40 12.85
N PRO A 105 5.81 -14.32 12.60
CA PRO A 105 5.00 -14.24 11.40
C PRO A 105 4.28 -12.89 11.30
N ILE A 106 4.42 -12.22 10.14
CA ILE A 106 3.73 -10.98 9.84
C ILE A 106 2.33 -11.34 9.37
N THR A 107 1.31 -11.03 10.17
CA THR A 107 -0.08 -11.31 9.79
C THR A 107 -0.64 -10.19 8.92
N VAL A 108 -1.29 -10.56 7.83
CA VAL A 108 -1.91 -9.63 6.89
C VAL A 108 -3.35 -10.05 6.65
N GLU A 109 -4.27 -9.14 6.90
CA GLU A 109 -5.71 -9.31 6.79
C GLU A 109 -6.32 -8.15 5.99
N PRO A 110 -7.51 -8.29 5.39
CA PRO A 110 -8.23 -7.16 4.83
C PRO A 110 -8.53 -6.11 5.90
N ILE A 111 -8.68 -4.85 5.49
CA ILE A 111 -9.07 -3.77 6.40
C ILE A 111 -10.41 -4.09 7.06
N LYS A 112 -10.53 -3.84 8.37
CA LYS A 112 -11.77 -4.09 9.11
C LYS A 112 -12.85 -3.06 8.80
N GLY A 113 -14.10 -3.53 8.80
CA GLY A 113 -15.27 -2.67 8.71
C GLY A 113 -15.89 -2.58 7.31
N LEU A 114 -15.31 -3.26 6.33
CA LEU A 114 -15.83 -3.33 4.97
C LEU A 114 -16.00 -4.80 4.55
N PRO A 115 -16.99 -5.13 3.71
CA PRO A 115 -17.16 -6.48 3.17
C PRO A 115 -15.94 -6.93 2.36
N VAL A 116 -15.51 -8.17 2.55
CA VAL A 116 -14.39 -8.74 1.80
C VAL A 116 -14.89 -9.30 0.48
N LEU A 117 -14.29 -8.91 -0.62
CA LEU A 117 -14.58 -9.44 -1.95
C LEU A 117 -13.72 -10.67 -2.27
N LYS A 118 -12.40 -10.54 -2.09
CA LYS A 118 -11.43 -11.61 -2.31
C LYS A 118 -10.12 -11.28 -1.60
N ASP A 119 -9.58 -12.22 -0.82
CA ASP A 119 -8.33 -12.07 -0.06
C ASP A 119 -8.25 -10.75 0.72
N LEU A 120 -7.40 -9.82 0.28
CA LEU A 120 -7.18 -8.52 0.91
C LEU A 120 -8.00 -7.39 0.26
N VAL A 121 -8.84 -7.71 -0.73
CA VAL A 121 -9.69 -6.74 -1.44
C VAL A 121 -11.04 -6.66 -0.77
N VAL A 122 -11.45 -5.44 -0.41
CA VAL A 122 -12.74 -5.13 0.21
C VAL A 122 -13.62 -4.30 -0.72
N ASP A 123 -14.93 -4.38 -0.50
CA ASP A 123 -15.91 -3.50 -1.15
C ASP A 123 -15.83 -2.09 -0.54
N MET A 124 -15.59 -1.10 -1.39
CA MET A 124 -15.49 0.30 -1.00
C MET A 124 -16.80 1.09 -1.15
N GLU A 125 -17.86 0.51 -1.73
CA GLU A 125 -19.11 1.25 -1.94
C GLU A 125 -19.70 1.79 -0.64
N PRO A 126 -19.78 1.02 0.48
CA PRO A 126 -20.30 1.56 1.74
C PRO A 126 -19.51 2.77 2.25
N PHE A 127 -18.19 2.80 2.01
CA PHE A 127 -17.36 3.96 2.34
C PHE A 127 -17.71 5.17 1.49
N PHE A 128 -17.85 4.99 0.17
CA PHE A 128 -18.17 6.08 -0.73
C PHE A 128 -19.61 6.58 -0.56
N ASP A 129 -20.54 5.71 -0.17
CA ASP A 129 -21.90 6.13 0.19
C ASP A 129 -21.92 7.03 1.43
N ALA A 130 -21.17 6.64 2.47
CA ALA A 130 -21.00 7.50 3.65
C ALA A 130 -20.30 8.82 3.30
N TYR A 131 -19.28 8.79 2.45
CA TYR A 131 -18.61 10.00 1.95
C TYR A 131 -19.57 10.92 1.18
N ARG A 132 -20.36 10.38 0.26
CA ARG A 132 -21.35 11.14 -0.52
C ARG A 132 -22.44 11.74 0.38
N SER A 133 -22.86 11.05 1.43
CA SER A 133 -23.92 11.50 2.33
C SER A 133 -23.59 12.80 3.09
N VAL A 134 -22.31 13.03 3.39
CA VAL A 134 -21.85 14.24 4.10
C VAL A 134 -21.47 15.39 3.14
N MET A 135 -21.55 15.15 1.82
CA MET A 135 -21.24 16.14 0.76
C MET A 135 -19.96 16.96 1.04
N PRO A 136 -18.76 16.33 1.19
CA PRO A 136 -17.54 17.01 1.60
C PRO A 136 -16.86 17.78 0.47
N PHE A 137 -17.64 18.37 -0.38
CA PHE A 137 -17.22 19.17 -1.54
C PHE A 137 -17.90 20.53 -1.52
N LEU A 138 -17.28 21.51 -2.19
CA LEU A 138 -17.86 22.85 -2.29
C LEU A 138 -19.18 22.80 -3.07
N VAL A 139 -20.28 23.12 -2.41
CA VAL A 139 -21.60 23.26 -3.04
C VAL A 139 -21.68 24.66 -3.62
N THR A 140 -21.69 24.76 -4.94
CA THR A 140 -21.86 26.02 -5.66
C THR A 140 -23.30 26.16 -6.13
N ASN A 141 -23.78 27.39 -6.28
CA ASN A 141 -25.12 27.71 -6.80
C ASN A 141 -25.24 27.52 -8.33
N GLY A 142 -24.32 26.85 -8.98
CA GLY A 142 -24.36 26.49 -10.40
C GLY A 142 -23.93 27.56 -11.39
N ASN A 143 -23.74 28.80 -10.96
CA ASN A 143 -23.27 29.89 -11.82
C ASN A 143 -21.75 29.97 -11.83
N ALA A 144 -21.10 29.28 -12.76
CA ALA A 144 -19.68 29.45 -12.98
C ALA A 144 -19.41 30.91 -13.44
N PRO A 145 -18.46 31.63 -12.81
CA PRO A 145 -18.09 32.97 -13.30
C PRO A 145 -17.42 32.85 -14.67
N THR A 146 -17.68 33.85 -15.53
CA THR A 146 -17.09 33.89 -16.90
C THR A 146 -15.58 34.14 -16.90
N ARG A 147 -15.03 34.57 -15.74
CA ARG A 147 -13.59 34.74 -15.50
C ARG A 147 -13.28 34.48 -14.04
N GLU A 148 -12.01 34.19 -13.76
CA GLU A 148 -11.51 33.98 -12.40
C GLU A 148 -11.81 35.18 -11.49
N ARG A 149 -12.23 34.87 -10.24
CA ARG A 149 -12.40 35.88 -9.19
C ARG A 149 -11.06 36.11 -8.52
N LEU A 150 -10.58 37.34 -8.57
CA LEU A 150 -9.38 37.72 -7.83
C LEU A 150 -9.74 37.93 -6.35
N GLN A 151 -8.89 37.42 -5.46
CA GLN A 151 -8.99 37.71 -4.04
C GLN A 151 -8.74 39.19 -3.77
N SER A 152 -9.47 39.78 -2.84
CA SER A 152 -9.17 41.12 -2.35
C SER A 152 -7.85 41.12 -1.55
N GLN A 153 -7.27 42.31 -1.31
CA GLN A 153 -6.07 42.43 -0.47
C GLN A 153 -6.36 42.06 0.98
N GLU A 154 -7.60 42.25 1.44
CA GLU A 154 -8.05 41.93 2.81
C GLU A 154 -8.20 40.42 3.03
N ASP A 155 -8.46 39.64 1.96
CA ASP A 155 -8.65 38.17 2.00
C ASP A 155 -7.32 37.41 1.76
N ARG A 156 -6.21 38.13 1.56
CA ARG A 156 -4.86 37.57 1.40
C ARG A 156 -4.08 37.62 2.70
#